data_33be2e911820b0c6142012608607bff3
#
_entry.id   33be2e911820b0c6142012608607bff3
#
_cell.length_a   1.000
_cell.length_b   1.000
_cell.length_c   1.000
_cell.angle_alpha   90.00
_cell.angle_beta   90.00
_cell.angle_gamma   90.00
#
_symmetry.space_group_name_H-M   'P 1'
#
loop_
_entity.id
_entity.type
_entity.pdbx_description
1 polymer ?
#
loop_
_entity_poly.entity_id
_entity_poly.type
_entity_poly.pdbx_seq_one_letter_code
_entity_poly.pdbx_strand_id
1 'polypeptide(L)' 'MKGQWTNVYSRDLPLRSWWVDSGSECEYISIVLPEVFGINHWIRSFSEKLAKQNVPVLALPLYALSLIHI' A
#
# COMPACT_ATOMS: atom_id res chain seq x y z
N MET A 1 7.53 -0.66 12.49
CA MET A 1 6.30 -1.29 11.98
C MET A 1 6.63 -2.21 10.83
N LYS A 2 6.09 -3.40 10.86
CA LYS A 2 6.33 -4.36 9.80
C LYS A 2 5.15 -4.43 8.86
N GLY A 3 5.44 -4.51 7.57
CA GLY A 3 4.42 -4.67 6.57
C GLY A 3 4.23 -6.12 6.17
N GLN A 4 3.25 -6.36 5.36
CA GLN A 4 2.97 -7.67 4.79
C GLN A 4 2.36 -7.53 3.41
N TRP A 5 2.58 -8.57 2.60
CA TRP A 5 1.93 -8.64 1.31
C TRP A 5 0.46 -8.99 1.49
N THR A 6 -0.37 -8.33 0.73
CA THR A 6 -1.81 -8.60 0.74
C THR A 6 -2.35 -8.41 -0.67
N ASN A 7 -3.52 -8.95 -0.93
CA ASN A 7 -4.19 -8.73 -2.21
C ASN A 7 -5.35 -7.78 -2.02
N VAL A 8 -5.36 -6.74 -2.84
CA VAL A 8 -6.49 -5.84 -2.94
C VAL A 8 -7.19 -6.17 -4.24
N TYR A 9 -8.50 -6.34 -4.21
CA TYR A 9 -9.23 -6.79 -5.38
C TYR A 9 -9.95 -5.65 -6.07
N SER A 10 -9.78 -5.60 -7.38
CA SER A 10 -10.52 -4.69 -8.24
C SER A 10 -11.26 -5.54 -9.25
N ARG A 11 -12.58 -5.61 -9.13
CA ARG A 11 -13.43 -6.43 -10.03
C ARG A 11 -12.92 -7.86 -10.15
N ASP A 12 -12.67 -8.50 -9.02
CA ASP A 12 -12.16 -9.87 -8.93
C ASP A 12 -10.72 -10.04 -9.42
N LEU A 13 -10.05 -8.94 -9.74
CA LEU A 13 -8.65 -8.97 -10.14
C LEU A 13 -7.77 -8.67 -8.93
N PRO A 14 -6.89 -9.60 -8.51
CA PRO A 14 -6.05 -9.37 -7.36
C PRO A 14 -4.89 -8.43 -7.70
N LEU A 15 -4.68 -7.45 -6.83
CA LEU A 15 -3.57 -6.50 -6.93
C LEU A 15 -2.66 -6.75 -5.74
N ARG A 16 -1.46 -7.28 -6.02
CA ARG A 16 -0.50 -7.57 -4.97
C ARG A 16 0.02 -6.27 -4.38
N SER A 17 -0.29 -6.04 -3.12
CA SER A 17 -0.04 -4.77 -2.45
C SER A 17 0.71 -4.98 -1.14
N TRP A 18 1.25 -3.90 -0.58
CA TRP A 18 1.99 -3.93 0.68
C TRP A 18 1.21 -3.14 1.72
N TRP A 19 0.85 -3.80 2.80
CA TRP A 19 0.07 -3.20 3.89
C TRP A 19 0.90 -3.06 5.14
N VAL A 20 0.89 -1.89 5.75
CA VAL A 20 1.54 -1.66 7.04
C VAL A 20 0.52 -1.07 8.00
N ASP A 21 0.24 -1.82 9.06
CA ASP A 21 -0.65 -1.37 10.11
C ASP A 21 0.10 -0.41 11.03
N SER A 22 -0.54 0.65 11.45
CA SER A 22 0.06 1.62 12.34
C SER A 22 -0.01 1.21 13.81
N GLY A 23 -0.83 0.21 14.12
CA GLY A 23 -1.00 -0.24 15.50
C GLY A 23 -2.03 0.57 16.28
N SER A 24 -2.68 1.53 15.67
CA SER A 24 -3.71 2.32 16.32
C SER A 24 -4.90 2.50 15.39
N GLU A 25 -6.06 2.81 15.97
CA GLU A 25 -7.25 3.06 15.18
C GLU A 25 -7.12 4.40 14.47
N CYS A 26 -7.45 4.40 13.20
CA CYS A 26 -7.42 5.61 12.40
C CYS A 26 -8.60 5.62 11.44
N GLU A 27 -9.13 6.81 11.19
CA GLU A 27 -10.18 6.98 10.20
C GLU A 27 -9.62 7.05 8.78
N TYR A 28 -8.31 7.19 8.65
CA TYR A 28 -7.65 7.41 7.37
C TYR A 28 -6.53 6.42 7.17
N ILE A 29 -6.22 6.14 5.93
CA ILE A 29 -5.02 5.40 5.57
C ILE A 29 -4.26 6.23 4.54
N SER A 30 -2.95 6.01 4.46
CA SER A 30 -2.13 6.59 3.40
C SER A 30 -2.01 5.58 2.27
N ILE A 31 -2.13 6.07 1.05
CA ILE A 31 -1.94 5.22 -0.13
C ILE A 31 -0.66 5.67 -0.82
N VAL A 32 0.26 4.73 -1.00
CA VAL A 32 1.52 4.98 -1.68
C VAL A 32 1.48 4.34 -3.06
N LEU A 33 1.70 5.15 -4.09
CA LEU A 33 1.73 4.67 -5.47
C LEU A 33 3.17 4.72 -5.96
N PRO A 34 3.84 3.57 -6.03
CA PRO A 34 5.22 3.54 -6.48
C PRO A 34 5.33 3.83 -7.98
N GLU A 35 6.56 4.07 -8.40
CA GLU A 35 6.82 4.31 -9.80
C GLU A 35 6.76 3.02 -10.61
N VAL A 36 7.24 3.10 -11.85
CA VAL A 36 7.19 2.02 -12.84
C VAL A 36 7.70 0.68 -12.33
N PHE A 37 8.67 0.72 -11.43
CA PHE A 37 9.32 -0.50 -10.95
C PHE A 37 8.53 -1.27 -9.90
N GLY A 38 7.36 -0.76 -9.51
CA GLY A 38 6.50 -1.46 -8.59
C GLY A 38 6.91 -1.33 -7.13
N ILE A 39 6.39 -2.24 -6.32
CA ILE A 39 6.59 -2.19 -4.87
C ILE A 39 7.88 -2.92 -4.53
N ASN A 40 8.98 -2.18 -4.47
CA ASN A 40 10.30 -2.74 -4.17
C ASN A 40 10.64 -2.52 -2.70
N HIS A 41 11.86 -2.93 -2.33
CA HIS A 41 12.33 -2.80 -0.95
C HIS A 41 12.27 -1.36 -0.45
N TRP A 42 12.62 -0.40 -1.30
CA TRP A 42 12.62 0.99 -0.91
C TRP A 42 11.21 1.49 -0.57
N ILE A 43 10.24 1.13 -1.40
CA ILE A 43 8.84 1.52 -1.18
C ILE A 43 8.32 0.87 0.10
N ARG A 44 8.68 -0.40 0.35
CA ARG A 44 8.25 -1.08 1.57
C ARG A 44 8.84 -0.42 2.81
N SER A 45 10.13 -0.07 2.77
CA SER A 45 10.78 0.60 3.89
C SER A 45 10.18 1.99 4.12
N PHE A 46 9.90 2.71 3.06
CA PHE A 46 9.27 4.02 3.15
C PHE A 46 7.88 3.91 3.79
N SER A 47 7.10 2.91 3.37
CA SER A 47 5.77 2.69 3.91
C SER A 47 5.81 2.37 5.40
N GLU A 48 6.79 1.56 5.82
CA GLU A 48 6.95 1.23 7.23
C GLU A 48 7.33 2.45 8.07
N LYS A 49 8.17 3.32 7.52
CA LYS A 49 8.52 4.57 8.20
C LYS A 49 7.32 5.49 8.29
N LEU A 50 6.54 5.55 7.23
CA LEU A 50 5.36 6.40 7.20
C LEU A 50 4.32 5.93 8.21
N ALA A 51 4.15 4.63 8.36
CA ALA A 51 3.19 4.06 9.31
C ALA A 51 3.53 4.40 10.75
N LYS A 52 4.80 4.70 11.06
CA LYS A 52 5.21 5.13 12.39
C LYS A 52 4.60 6.46 12.78
N GLN A 53 4.01 7.18 11.84
CA GLN A 53 3.29 8.42 12.10
C GLN A 53 1.84 8.14 12.53
N ASN A 54 1.53 6.90 12.90
CA ASN A 54 0.22 6.47 13.40
C ASN A 54 -0.88 6.46 12.34
N VAL A 55 -0.49 6.30 11.10
CA VAL A 55 -1.45 6.15 9.99
C VAL A 55 -1.11 4.90 9.20
N PRO A 56 -2.05 3.96 9.05
CA PRO A 56 -1.78 2.76 8.27
C PRO A 56 -1.47 3.11 6.82
N VAL A 57 -0.66 2.30 6.17
CA VAL A 57 -0.18 2.57 4.82
C VAL A 57 -0.48 1.38 3.90
N LEU A 58 -1.06 1.66 2.75
CA LEU A 58 -1.28 0.66 1.71
C LEU A 58 -0.51 1.08 0.46
N ALA A 59 0.47 0.28 0.09
CA ALA A 59 1.22 0.53 -1.15
C ALA A 59 0.60 -0.31 -2.26
N LEU A 60 0.04 0.35 -3.25
CA LEU A 60 -0.61 -0.30 -4.39
C LEU A 60 0.32 -0.27 -5.60
N PRO A 61 0.28 -1.29 -6.47
CA PRO A 61 1.06 -1.24 -7.69
C PRO A 61 0.56 -0.13 -8.62
N LEU A 62 1.46 0.46 -9.39
CA LEU A 62 1.12 1.59 -10.23
C LEU A 62 0.01 1.27 -11.23
N TYR A 63 0.01 0.07 -11.78
CA TYR A 63 -1.02 -0.31 -12.75
C TYR A 63 -2.43 -0.34 -12.15
N ALA A 64 -2.55 -0.27 -10.83
CA ALA A 64 -3.86 -0.20 -10.19
C ALA A 64 -4.64 1.04 -10.63
N LEU A 65 -3.94 2.11 -11.00
CA LEU A 65 -4.61 3.33 -11.44
C LEU A 65 -5.46 3.09 -12.68
N SER A 66 -4.98 2.30 -13.61
CA SER A 66 -5.74 2.03 -14.82
C SER A 66 -6.90 1.09 -14.58
N LEU A 67 -6.86 0.33 -13.48
CA LEU A 67 -7.94 -0.60 -13.14
C LEU A 67 -9.06 0.08 -12.37
N ILE A 68 -8.73 1.01 -11.49
CA ILE A 68 -9.74 1.70 -10.68
C ILE A 68 -10.34 2.91 -11.38
N HIS A 69 -9.71 3.33 -12.43
CA HIS A 69 -10.11 4.51 -13.17
C HIS A 69 -11.39 4.32 -13.97
N ILE A 70 -11.77 3.15 -14.18
CA ILE A 70 -12.89 2.87 -15.06
C ILE A 70 -14.25 3.09 -14.42
#